data_56137d5dd740857eca5839fa44fc5327
#
_entry.id   56137d5dd740857eca5839fa44fc5327
#
_cell.length_a   1.000
_cell.length_b   1.000
_cell.length_c   1.000
_cell.angle_alpha   90.00
_cell.angle_beta   90.00
_cell.angle_gamma   90.00
#
_symmetry.space_group_name_H-M   'P 1'
#
loop_
_entity.id
_entity.type
_entity.pdbx_description
1 polymer ?
#
loop_
_entity_poly.entity_id
_entity_poly.type
_entity_poly.pdbx_seq_one_letter_code
_entity_poly.pdbx_strand_id
1 'polypeptide(L)'
;MHDVTPVIQPFRLTTAPDQPVGLAAGTLDGAVTLPLVECLTLEHGRYFVDHRLTQTTVGSGLRPVRREPLTSPWPGTRVIQHDPGSDLTVTVDLWHPTSATLHGRTTVHNDGTLPVHLTAVSVMCASLLSGAELDDLDILIAPSAWMAEQRWTHHRLSDLLVDVGTELHGESPRDRFVLSSESGWSSGRWEPVGFITDPASGRAVGWQIEHNGGWTVELARRSSTLDLCLFGPTDLQHHWMHQLNPGETFTTPTVTLVVSDNSWQGAAAELSTYRRALRGNNGTAAPIVFNDYMNTLMADPTAERLSTLIPAAARTGAEVYCIDAGWHSDDTDWWDDVGRWEPSPRRFPGGLRHTLDLIVAYGMTPGLWIEPLAVGLRSPLVNDLPPEAFMRRAGVPIVEQNRVRLDMRNPQARAHLDTVIDRMVSYGIGYLKIDDNFSVGSGPDEDADSPGDGLLEHCRAWAAWLADLPRRHPGLVVENCASGGHDHRLRPVGPDSHPVDIRPPGFGALPAHRRQFTDDDVARTSRQLGLPTARHGRRGNRLYRHDLLGRHLLPVRSCRPHERPPDGSRAIRRRGSQGLTIRSDQPHTVVAERPCQLGRRVDRHRASKKVLSRRGDHCLAPS
;
A
#
# COMPACT_ATOMS: atom_id res chain seq x y z
N MET A 1 -22.02 11.22 -45.43
CA MET A 1 -21.06 11.91 -44.54
C MET A 1 -21.46 11.53 -43.13
N HIS A 2 -20.82 10.53 -42.56
CA HIS A 2 -21.03 10.17 -41.19
C HIS A 2 -20.20 11.15 -40.33
N ASP A 3 -20.89 11.93 -39.55
CA ASP A 3 -20.32 12.84 -38.57
C ASP A 3 -19.60 11.98 -37.53
N VAL A 4 -18.29 11.83 -37.68
CA VAL A 4 -17.47 11.18 -36.65
C VAL A 4 -17.22 12.25 -35.61
N THR A 5 -18.03 12.23 -34.57
CA THR A 5 -17.76 12.99 -33.35
C THR A 5 -16.31 12.67 -32.93
N PRO A 6 -15.41 13.66 -32.79
CA PRO A 6 -14.03 13.37 -32.40
C PRO A 6 -14.06 12.70 -31.03
N VAL A 7 -13.59 11.47 -30.95
CA VAL A 7 -13.33 10.78 -29.67
C VAL A 7 -12.31 11.64 -28.96
N ILE A 8 -12.73 12.35 -27.94
CA ILE A 8 -11.85 13.13 -27.07
C ILE A 8 -10.91 12.11 -26.43
N GLN A 9 -9.62 12.17 -26.76
CA GLN A 9 -8.64 11.33 -26.09
C GLN A 9 -8.59 11.75 -24.62
N PRO A 10 -8.87 10.85 -23.66
CA PRO A 10 -9.02 11.20 -22.26
C PRO A 10 -7.70 11.67 -21.61
N PHE A 11 -6.57 11.37 -22.25
CA PHE A 11 -5.24 11.75 -21.82
C PHE A 11 -4.52 12.48 -22.95
N ARG A 12 -3.96 13.64 -22.65
CA ARG A 12 -3.22 14.45 -23.63
C ARG A 12 -1.83 14.81 -23.11
N LEU A 13 -0.81 14.43 -23.88
CA LEU A 13 0.54 14.92 -23.67
C LEU A 13 0.66 16.33 -24.22
N THR A 14 0.99 17.27 -23.33
CA THR A 14 1.23 18.66 -23.70
C THR A 14 2.71 18.85 -24.00
N THR A 15 3.01 19.64 -25.03
CA THR A 15 4.39 20.01 -25.39
C THR A 15 4.39 21.45 -25.86
N ALA A 16 5.30 22.23 -25.30
CA ALA A 16 5.69 23.52 -25.83
C ALA A 16 7.20 23.49 -26.11
N PRO A 17 7.70 24.29 -27.05
CA PRO A 17 9.15 24.43 -27.24
C PRO A 17 9.82 24.80 -25.91
N ASP A 18 10.95 24.20 -25.62
CA ASP A 18 11.77 24.46 -24.42
C ASP A 18 11.04 24.28 -23.07
N GLN A 19 9.97 23.50 -23.04
CA GLN A 19 9.25 23.14 -21.82
C GLN A 19 9.23 21.62 -21.61
N PRO A 20 9.15 21.14 -20.37
CA PRO A 20 8.95 19.72 -20.10
C PRO A 20 7.64 19.22 -20.72
N VAL A 21 7.61 17.93 -21.08
CA VAL A 21 6.35 17.29 -21.48
C VAL A 21 5.45 17.23 -20.25
N GLY A 22 4.20 17.62 -20.40
CA GLY A 22 3.17 17.49 -19.37
C GLY A 22 2.11 16.48 -19.76
N LEU A 23 1.30 16.07 -18.80
CA LEU A 23 0.14 15.19 -18.97
C LEU A 23 -1.11 15.90 -18.45
N ALA A 24 -2.10 16.05 -19.33
CA ALA A 24 -3.43 16.49 -18.93
C ALA A 24 -4.39 15.29 -18.94
N ALA A 25 -5.19 15.15 -17.91
CA ALA A 25 -6.30 14.21 -17.83
C ALA A 25 -7.63 14.99 -17.80
N GLY A 26 -8.50 14.69 -18.76
CA GLY A 26 -9.72 15.48 -19.02
C GLY A 26 -9.48 16.62 -20.03
N THR A 27 -10.44 17.55 -20.14
CA THR A 27 -10.34 18.72 -21.05
C THR A 27 -9.66 19.89 -20.35
N LEU A 28 -8.39 20.13 -20.63
CA LEU A 28 -7.65 21.32 -20.23
C LEU A 28 -7.35 22.15 -21.47
N ASP A 29 -8.07 23.24 -21.68
CA ASP A 29 -7.71 24.21 -22.73
C ASP A 29 -6.85 25.32 -22.12
N GLY A 30 -5.57 25.34 -22.53
CA GLY A 30 -4.65 26.45 -22.23
C GLY A 30 -3.97 26.48 -20.86
N ALA A 31 -4.16 25.50 -20.00
CA ALA A 31 -3.49 25.45 -18.70
C ALA A 31 -2.04 24.98 -18.81
N VAL A 32 -1.14 25.56 -18.01
CA VAL A 32 0.22 25.07 -17.83
C VAL A 32 0.17 23.78 -17.01
N THR A 33 0.56 22.66 -17.62
CA THR A 33 0.65 21.38 -16.93
C THR A 33 1.93 21.26 -16.13
N LEU A 34 1.92 20.43 -15.07
CA LEU A 34 3.16 19.97 -14.45
C LEU A 34 4.02 19.19 -15.45
N PRO A 35 5.35 19.11 -15.21
CA PRO A 35 6.17 18.08 -15.86
C PRO A 35 5.54 16.70 -15.69
N LEU A 36 5.60 15.89 -16.74
CA LEU A 36 5.13 14.49 -16.69
C LEU A 36 5.82 13.68 -15.59
N VAL A 37 7.06 14.06 -15.28
CA VAL A 37 7.86 13.46 -14.20
C VAL A 37 8.47 14.54 -13.33
N GLU A 38 8.33 14.35 -12.04
CA GLU A 38 9.06 15.07 -11.00
C GLU A 38 10.15 14.16 -10.43
N CYS A 39 11.37 14.64 -10.39
CA CYS A 39 12.54 13.91 -9.89
C CYS A 39 13.26 14.77 -8.85
N LEU A 40 13.17 14.39 -7.59
CA LEU A 40 13.83 15.06 -6.49
C LEU A 40 15.14 14.36 -6.17
N THR A 41 16.23 15.10 -6.18
CA THR A 41 17.57 14.62 -5.83
C THR A 41 18.17 15.48 -4.71
N LEU A 42 19.16 14.95 -4.01
CA LEU A 42 19.88 15.74 -2.98
C LEU A 42 20.66 16.90 -3.60
N GLU A 43 21.21 16.72 -4.81
CA GLU A 43 22.12 17.66 -5.47
C GLU A 43 21.37 18.86 -6.06
N HIS A 44 20.14 18.62 -6.57
CA HIS A 44 19.44 19.66 -7.36
C HIS A 44 18.22 20.23 -6.64
N GLY A 45 17.60 19.49 -5.72
CA GLY A 45 16.50 19.94 -4.89
C GLY A 45 15.28 20.46 -5.69
N ARG A 46 14.68 21.52 -5.17
CA ARG A 46 13.51 22.21 -5.74
C ARG A 46 13.87 23.63 -6.14
N TYR A 47 13.22 24.14 -7.17
CA TYR A 47 13.38 25.54 -7.57
C TYR A 47 12.47 26.50 -6.80
N PHE A 48 11.53 25.97 -6.01
CA PHE A 48 10.60 26.74 -5.19
C PHE A 48 10.61 26.27 -3.73
N VAL A 49 10.41 27.19 -2.79
CA VAL A 49 10.37 26.88 -1.35
C VAL A 49 9.05 26.21 -1.00
N ASP A 50 9.05 24.88 -0.98
CA ASP A 50 7.87 24.06 -0.74
C ASP A 50 8.23 22.76 -0.01
N HIS A 51 7.20 22.11 0.56
CA HIS A 51 7.28 20.76 1.12
C HIS A 51 6.76 19.69 0.15
N ARG A 52 6.28 20.08 -1.03
CA ARG A 52 5.77 19.17 -2.06
C ARG A 52 6.89 18.33 -2.64
N LEU A 53 6.51 17.16 -3.17
CA LEU A 53 7.41 16.33 -3.97
C LEU A 53 7.48 16.80 -5.43
N THR A 54 6.78 17.88 -5.76
CA THR A 54 6.73 18.54 -7.06
C THR A 54 7.60 19.79 -7.08
N GLN A 55 7.63 20.48 -8.22
CA GLN A 55 8.43 21.68 -8.46
C GLN A 55 9.95 21.43 -8.28
N THR A 56 10.38 20.25 -8.71
CA THR A 56 11.78 19.85 -8.66
C THR A 56 12.59 20.58 -9.73
N THR A 57 13.86 20.86 -9.42
CA THR A 57 14.77 21.50 -10.39
C THR A 57 14.95 20.61 -11.63
N VAL A 58 15.12 19.29 -11.43
CA VAL A 58 15.24 18.33 -12.53
C VAL A 58 13.95 18.27 -13.36
N GLY A 59 12.77 18.11 -12.72
CA GLY A 59 11.50 18.05 -13.45
C GLY A 59 11.27 19.27 -14.33
N SER A 60 11.54 20.48 -13.81
CA SER A 60 11.43 21.72 -14.58
C SER A 60 12.49 21.88 -15.68
N GLY A 61 13.64 21.22 -15.49
CA GLY A 61 14.78 21.20 -16.42
C GLY A 61 14.62 20.24 -17.59
N LEU A 62 13.72 19.27 -17.50
CA LEU A 62 13.50 18.26 -18.54
C LEU A 62 13.11 18.91 -19.89
N ARG A 63 13.73 18.46 -20.96
CA ARG A 63 13.45 18.86 -22.33
C ARG A 63 13.15 17.66 -23.18
N PRO A 64 12.13 17.68 -24.06
CA PRO A 64 11.79 16.56 -24.90
C PRO A 64 12.91 16.26 -25.89
N VAL A 65 13.35 15.01 -25.94
CA VAL A 65 14.35 14.51 -26.90
C VAL A 65 13.63 13.84 -28.06
N ARG A 66 12.75 12.86 -27.76
CA ARG A 66 11.99 12.14 -28.79
C ARG A 66 10.79 11.42 -28.20
N ARG A 67 9.88 11.01 -29.09
CA ARG A 67 8.75 10.12 -28.80
C ARG A 67 8.79 8.92 -29.73
N GLU A 68 8.49 7.75 -29.16
CA GLU A 68 8.50 6.48 -29.88
C GLU A 68 7.19 5.73 -29.63
N PRO A 69 6.62 5.06 -30.66
CA PRO A 69 5.45 4.22 -30.46
C PRO A 69 5.83 2.96 -29.68
N LEU A 70 4.97 2.54 -28.76
CA LEU A 70 5.03 1.25 -28.07
C LEU A 70 3.94 0.34 -28.64
N THR A 71 4.25 -0.95 -28.81
CA THR A 71 3.31 -1.96 -29.30
C THR A 71 3.08 -3.11 -28.32
N SER A 72 3.93 -3.26 -27.33
CA SER A 72 3.86 -4.31 -26.31
C SER A 72 4.07 -3.73 -24.91
N PRO A 73 3.38 -4.23 -23.88
CA PRO A 73 2.30 -5.23 -23.92
C PRO A 73 0.98 -4.69 -24.50
N TRP A 74 0.84 -3.38 -24.64
CA TRP A 74 -0.28 -2.69 -25.26
C TRP A 74 0.22 -1.54 -26.15
N PRO A 75 -0.62 -1.02 -27.04
CA PRO A 75 -0.31 0.21 -27.77
C PRO A 75 -0.01 1.35 -26.80
N GLY A 76 0.96 2.19 -27.14
CA GLY A 76 1.37 3.27 -26.27
C GLY A 76 2.39 4.22 -26.88
N THR A 77 2.98 5.04 -26.02
CA THR A 77 4.02 6.01 -26.38
C THR A 77 5.13 6.00 -25.35
N ARG A 78 6.36 5.92 -25.78
CA ARG A 78 7.55 6.22 -25.00
C ARG A 78 7.92 7.68 -25.17
N VAL A 79 8.08 8.39 -24.07
CA VAL A 79 8.52 9.79 -24.04
C VAL A 79 9.92 9.82 -23.42
N ILE A 80 10.89 10.36 -24.14
CA ILE A 80 12.27 10.49 -23.68
C ILE A 80 12.56 11.98 -23.53
N GLN A 81 13.02 12.37 -22.35
CA GLN A 81 13.39 13.73 -21.98
C GLN A 81 14.77 13.73 -21.33
N HIS A 82 15.49 14.83 -21.46
CA HIS A 82 16.80 15.02 -20.83
C HIS A 82 16.84 16.35 -20.10
N ASP A 83 17.42 16.37 -18.91
CA ASP A 83 17.73 17.61 -18.18
C ASP A 83 19.23 17.93 -18.29
N PRO A 84 19.60 18.99 -19.04
CA PRO A 84 21.01 19.37 -19.20
C PRO A 84 21.65 19.87 -17.89
N GLY A 85 20.86 20.22 -16.88
CA GLY A 85 21.36 20.73 -15.59
C GLY A 85 21.87 19.63 -14.67
N SER A 86 21.28 18.46 -14.76
CA SER A 86 21.63 17.29 -13.94
C SER A 86 22.25 16.14 -14.75
N ASP A 87 22.32 16.24 -16.08
CA ASP A 87 22.69 15.16 -17.00
C ASP A 87 21.87 13.88 -16.77
N LEU A 88 20.57 14.03 -16.42
CA LEU A 88 19.65 12.91 -16.28
C LEU A 88 18.75 12.78 -17.50
N THR A 89 18.68 11.55 -18.05
CA THR A 89 17.68 11.19 -19.05
C THR A 89 16.53 10.44 -18.39
N VAL A 90 15.32 10.95 -18.63
CA VAL A 90 14.08 10.38 -18.11
C VAL A 90 13.26 9.80 -19.25
N THR A 91 12.99 8.51 -19.17
CA THR A 91 12.16 7.77 -20.13
C THR A 91 10.85 7.37 -19.45
N VAL A 92 9.72 7.75 -20.07
CA VAL A 92 8.38 7.39 -19.57
C VAL A 92 7.70 6.51 -20.60
N ASP A 93 7.39 5.30 -20.22
CA ASP A 93 6.57 4.38 -21.00
C ASP A 93 5.10 4.54 -20.60
N LEU A 94 4.24 4.88 -21.54
CA LEU A 94 2.82 5.10 -21.36
C LEU A 94 2.05 4.16 -22.30
N TRP A 95 1.24 3.27 -21.74
CA TRP A 95 0.42 2.32 -22.50
C TRP A 95 -1.07 2.58 -22.31
N HIS A 96 -1.86 2.22 -23.29
CA HIS A 96 -3.32 2.27 -23.27
C HIS A 96 -3.90 0.84 -23.27
N PRO A 97 -4.02 0.18 -22.11
CA PRO A 97 -4.66 -1.13 -22.01
C PRO A 97 -6.13 -1.12 -22.45
N THR A 98 -6.83 -0.03 -22.17
CA THR A 98 -8.19 0.29 -22.67
C THR A 98 -8.22 1.75 -23.16
N SER A 99 -9.30 2.17 -23.79
CA SER A 99 -9.48 3.57 -24.21
C SER A 99 -9.55 4.55 -23.02
N ALA A 100 -9.92 4.07 -21.83
CA ALA A 100 -10.13 4.86 -20.61
C ALA A 100 -8.95 4.80 -19.65
N THR A 101 -7.93 3.95 -19.89
CA THR A 101 -6.82 3.75 -18.96
C THR A 101 -5.48 4.13 -19.56
N LEU A 102 -4.61 4.71 -18.73
CA LEU A 102 -3.22 5.01 -19.04
C LEU A 102 -2.34 4.36 -17.98
N HIS A 103 -1.61 3.33 -18.40
CA HIS A 103 -0.64 2.62 -17.56
C HIS A 103 0.75 3.20 -17.79
N GLY A 104 1.53 3.42 -16.75
CA GLY A 104 2.81 4.10 -16.89
C GLY A 104 3.91 3.59 -15.99
N ARG A 105 5.14 3.84 -16.46
CA ARG A 105 6.40 3.55 -15.77
C ARG A 105 7.46 4.55 -16.18
N THR A 106 8.27 4.99 -15.22
CA THR A 106 9.39 5.92 -15.45
C THR A 106 10.72 5.23 -15.19
N THR A 107 11.69 5.49 -16.05
CA THR A 107 13.09 5.09 -15.90
C THR A 107 13.97 6.34 -15.94
N VAL A 108 14.85 6.49 -14.95
CA VAL A 108 15.86 7.56 -14.86
C VAL A 108 17.21 6.95 -15.15
N HIS A 109 17.97 7.55 -16.05
CA HIS A 109 19.34 7.18 -16.40
C HIS A 109 20.30 8.34 -16.06
N ASN A 110 21.42 8.05 -15.44
CA ASN A 110 22.46 9.03 -15.17
C ASN A 110 23.48 9.05 -16.32
N ASP A 111 23.37 10.06 -17.20
CA ASP A 111 24.31 10.30 -18.31
C ASP A 111 25.54 11.10 -17.85
N GLY A 112 25.52 11.61 -16.61
CA GLY A 112 26.59 12.42 -16.04
C GLY A 112 27.81 11.62 -15.64
N THR A 113 28.77 12.31 -15.01
CA THR A 113 30.05 11.73 -14.56
C THR A 113 30.13 11.55 -13.04
N LEU A 114 29.11 12.02 -12.31
CA LEU A 114 29.03 11.95 -10.84
C LEU A 114 27.78 11.16 -10.43
N PRO A 115 27.80 10.49 -9.28
CA PRO A 115 26.60 9.90 -8.70
C PRO A 115 25.53 10.96 -8.40
N VAL A 116 24.26 10.58 -8.54
CA VAL A 116 23.09 11.41 -8.16
C VAL A 116 22.24 10.62 -7.17
N HIS A 117 21.81 11.25 -6.08
CA HIS A 117 21.01 10.61 -5.05
C HIS A 117 19.52 10.94 -5.24
N LEU A 118 18.77 9.97 -5.73
CA LEU A 118 17.33 10.08 -5.92
C LEU A 118 16.62 9.96 -4.57
N THR A 119 15.75 10.92 -4.23
CA THR A 119 14.95 10.92 -2.98
C THR A 119 13.45 10.83 -3.23
N ALA A 120 12.99 11.16 -4.42
CA ALA A 120 11.65 10.87 -4.93
C ALA A 120 11.65 10.90 -6.45
N VAL A 121 11.04 9.90 -7.08
CA VAL A 121 10.81 9.87 -8.53
C VAL A 121 9.34 9.57 -8.76
N SER A 122 8.61 10.48 -9.39
CA SER A 122 7.24 10.19 -9.76
C SER A 122 7.19 9.19 -10.91
N VAL A 123 6.21 8.31 -10.87
CA VAL A 123 5.90 7.44 -12.00
C VAL A 123 5.25 8.26 -13.10
N MET A 124 4.31 9.11 -12.74
CA MET A 124 3.74 10.16 -13.57
C MET A 124 3.06 11.22 -12.72
N CYS A 125 3.06 12.43 -13.24
CA CYS A 125 2.26 13.54 -12.74
C CYS A 125 1.24 13.95 -13.81
N ALA A 126 0.02 14.23 -13.39
CA ALA A 126 -1.04 14.69 -14.27
C ALA A 126 -1.71 15.92 -13.69
N SER A 127 -1.94 16.93 -14.52
CA SER A 127 -2.80 18.06 -14.17
C SER A 127 -4.23 17.70 -14.53
N LEU A 128 -5.11 17.78 -13.53
CA LEU A 128 -6.50 17.34 -13.63
C LEU A 128 -7.40 18.54 -13.81
N LEU A 129 -8.43 18.39 -14.61
CA LEU A 129 -9.63 19.22 -14.69
C LEU A 129 -9.39 20.74 -14.60
N SER A 130 -9.65 21.45 -15.68
CA SER A 130 -9.85 22.89 -15.66
C SER A 130 -11.32 23.19 -15.89
N GLY A 131 -11.84 24.25 -15.26
CA GLY A 131 -13.18 24.77 -15.48
C GLY A 131 -14.25 24.30 -14.50
N ALA A 132 -13.98 23.27 -13.67
CA ALA A 132 -14.73 23.09 -12.43
C ALA A 132 -14.13 24.04 -11.37
N GLU A 133 -14.96 24.59 -10.52
CA GLU A 133 -14.51 25.19 -9.28
C GLU A 133 -13.82 24.07 -8.50
N LEU A 134 -12.50 24.14 -8.26
CA LEU A 134 -11.75 23.07 -7.57
C LEU A 134 -12.36 22.72 -6.20
N ASP A 135 -13.04 23.69 -5.59
CA ASP A 135 -13.75 23.52 -4.33
C ASP A 135 -15.00 22.63 -4.43
N ASP A 136 -15.54 22.44 -5.64
CA ASP A 136 -16.69 21.59 -5.88
C ASP A 136 -16.34 20.13 -6.20
N LEU A 137 -15.04 19.83 -6.33
CA LEU A 137 -14.59 18.46 -6.57
C LEU A 137 -14.74 17.59 -5.31
N ASP A 138 -15.14 16.35 -5.52
CA ASP A 138 -15.15 15.31 -4.51
C ASP A 138 -13.97 14.35 -4.70
N ILE A 139 -13.43 13.85 -3.59
CA ILE A 139 -12.44 12.77 -3.59
C ILE A 139 -13.00 11.56 -2.84
N LEU A 140 -12.84 10.38 -3.44
CA LEU A 140 -13.18 9.09 -2.86
C LEU A 140 -11.89 8.33 -2.56
N ILE A 141 -11.63 8.07 -1.29
CA ILE A 141 -10.46 7.37 -0.77
C ILE A 141 -10.87 6.37 0.30
N ALA A 142 -10.02 5.40 0.58
CA ALA A 142 -10.33 4.36 1.55
C ALA A 142 -9.19 4.16 2.55
N PRO A 143 -9.39 4.54 3.82
CA PRO A 143 -8.57 4.01 4.91
C PRO A 143 -8.66 2.50 4.96
N SER A 144 -7.53 1.85 5.23
CA SER A 144 -7.43 0.40 5.36
C SER A 144 -6.78 0.08 6.70
N ALA A 145 -7.54 -0.52 7.60
CA ALA A 145 -7.07 -0.98 8.89
C ALA A 145 -7.46 -2.45 9.05
N TRP A 146 -6.75 -3.18 9.89
CA TRP A 146 -7.02 -4.59 10.12
C TRP A 146 -8.48 -4.85 10.48
N MET A 147 -9.13 -5.77 9.79
CA MET A 147 -10.56 -6.10 9.86
C MET A 147 -11.50 -4.91 9.59
N ALA A 148 -10.99 -3.88 8.93
CA ALA A 148 -11.73 -2.68 8.57
C ALA A 148 -11.16 -2.08 7.27
N GLU A 149 -10.76 -2.95 6.37
CA GLU A 149 -10.21 -2.61 5.07
C GLU A 149 -11.28 -1.99 4.16
N GLN A 150 -10.83 -1.27 3.13
CA GLN A 150 -11.68 -0.70 2.08
C GLN A 150 -12.83 0.17 2.61
N ARG A 151 -12.58 0.98 3.60
CA ARG A 151 -13.59 1.87 4.18
C ARG A 151 -13.74 3.14 3.37
N TRP A 152 -14.30 3.03 2.18
CA TRP A 152 -14.48 4.13 1.24
C TRP A 152 -15.23 5.30 1.84
N THR A 153 -14.63 6.49 1.76
CA THR A 153 -15.17 7.75 2.27
C THR A 153 -15.12 8.82 1.20
N HIS A 154 -16.18 9.61 1.12
CA HIS A 154 -16.24 10.81 0.29
C HIS A 154 -15.85 12.03 1.11
N HIS A 155 -15.01 12.89 0.53
CA HIS A 155 -14.66 14.18 1.08
C HIS A 155 -14.78 15.23 -0.02
N ARG A 156 -15.16 16.45 0.35
CA ARG A 156 -14.92 17.60 -0.50
C ARG A 156 -13.43 17.85 -0.61
N LEU A 157 -12.96 18.14 -1.80
CA LEU A 157 -11.53 18.43 -1.99
C LEU A 157 -11.10 19.67 -1.20
N SER A 158 -11.97 20.68 -1.09
CA SER A 158 -11.77 21.88 -0.28
C SER A 158 -11.58 21.64 1.22
N ASP A 159 -12.05 20.50 1.75
CA ASP A 159 -11.82 20.11 3.14
C ASP A 159 -10.39 19.56 3.37
N LEU A 160 -9.71 19.17 2.30
CA LEU A 160 -8.38 18.55 2.32
C LEU A 160 -7.29 19.48 1.76
N LEU A 161 -7.65 20.33 0.79
CA LEU A 161 -6.76 21.29 0.14
C LEU A 161 -7.41 22.68 0.23
N VAL A 162 -7.03 23.43 1.25
CA VAL A 162 -7.64 24.73 1.54
C VAL A 162 -7.05 25.80 0.62
N ASP A 163 -7.93 26.52 -0.09
CA ASP A 163 -7.54 27.76 -0.77
C ASP A 163 -7.66 28.95 0.17
N VAL A 164 -6.53 29.57 0.43
CA VAL A 164 -6.46 30.78 1.25
C VAL A 164 -6.29 32.06 0.41
N GLY A 165 -6.55 31.98 -0.89
CA GLY A 165 -6.47 33.13 -1.79
C GLY A 165 -5.04 33.68 -1.97
N THR A 166 -4.03 32.82 -1.90
CA THR A 166 -2.61 33.22 -2.05
C THR A 166 -2.33 33.90 -3.39
N GLU A 167 -3.10 33.58 -4.42
CA GLU A 167 -3.01 34.21 -5.76
C GLU A 167 -3.27 35.73 -5.75
N LEU A 168 -4.08 36.20 -4.80
CA LEU A 168 -4.30 37.64 -4.60
C LEU A 168 -3.01 38.37 -4.26
N HIS A 169 -2.00 37.66 -3.78
CA HIS A 169 -0.67 38.18 -3.47
C HIS A 169 0.39 37.79 -4.51
N GLY A 170 -0.02 37.20 -5.64
CA GLY A 170 0.90 36.72 -6.69
C GLY A 170 1.66 35.45 -6.29
N GLU A 171 1.19 34.72 -5.25
CA GLU A 171 1.79 33.50 -4.75
C GLU A 171 0.97 32.30 -5.19
N SER A 172 1.61 31.15 -5.34
CA SER A 172 0.93 29.87 -5.52
C SER A 172 0.57 29.24 -4.17
N PRO A 173 -0.57 28.56 -4.04
CA PRO A 173 -0.88 27.76 -2.86
C PRO A 173 0.23 26.76 -2.58
N ARG A 174 0.53 26.51 -1.29
CA ARG A 174 1.59 25.58 -0.85
C ARG A 174 1.01 24.37 -0.14
N ASP A 175 -0.30 24.28 -0.08
CA ASP A 175 -0.97 23.13 0.55
C ASP A 175 -0.87 21.88 -0.31
N ARG A 176 -0.85 20.72 0.35
CA ARG A 176 -0.82 19.41 -0.29
C ARG A 176 -1.58 18.39 0.54
N PHE A 177 -2.21 17.46 -0.12
CA PHE A 177 -2.79 16.28 0.50
C PHE A 177 -2.02 15.04 0.07
N VAL A 178 -1.59 14.23 1.05
CA VAL A 178 -0.74 13.07 0.81
C VAL A 178 -1.43 11.80 1.32
N LEU A 179 -1.51 10.80 0.44
CA LEU A 179 -1.82 9.43 0.78
C LEU A 179 -0.56 8.59 0.65
N SER A 180 -0.29 7.73 1.61
CA SER A 180 0.82 6.78 1.53
C SER A 180 0.49 5.50 2.26
N SER A 181 1.10 4.41 1.82
CA SER A 181 1.17 3.17 2.58
C SER A 181 2.64 2.81 2.77
N GLU A 182 2.98 2.39 3.95
CA GLU A 182 4.34 2.23 4.42
C GLU A 182 4.67 0.74 4.61
N SER A 183 5.98 0.42 4.75
CA SER A 183 6.44 -0.94 4.94
C SER A 183 6.18 -1.86 3.72
N GLY A 184 6.16 -3.17 3.92
CA GLY A 184 5.87 -4.17 2.90
C GLY A 184 4.37 -4.39 2.65
N TRP A 185 3.50 -3.51 3.14
CA TRP A 185 2.04 -3.62 2.99
C TRP A 185 1.50 -2.49 2.11
N SER A 186 1.13 -2.82 0.88
CA SER A 186 0.65 -1.83 -0.10
C SER A 186 -0.68 -1.18 0.29
N SER A 187 -1.49 -1.84 1.09
CA SER A 187 -2.77 -1.33 1.61
C SER A 187 -2.85 -1.40 3.14
N GLY A 188 -1.72 -1.25 3.83
CA GLY A 188 -1.67 -1.29 5.30
C GLY A 188 -2.22 -0.04 5.99
N ARG A 189 -2.37 1.08 5.28
CA ARG A 189 -2.89 2.35 5.80
C ARG A 189 -3.98 2.93 4.92
N TRP A 190 -3.75 2.98 3.62
CA TRP A 190 -4.68 3.45 2.60
C TRP A 190 -4.75 2.46 1.46
N GLU A 191 -5.90 2.36 0.81
CA GLU A 191 -5.98 1.64 -0.46
C GLU A 191 -5.14 2.35 -1.52
N PRO A 192 -4.39 1.60 -2.35
CA PRO A 192 -3.57 2.17 -3.43
C PRO A 192 -4.42 2.65 -4.62
N VAL A 193 -5.66 2.99 -4.38
CA VAL A 193 -6.68 3.39 -5.36
C VAL A 193 -7.48 4.56 -4.81
N GLY A 194 -7.79 5.54 -5.65
CA GLY A 194 -8.68 6.64 -5.30
C GLY A 194 -9.27 7.29 -6.55
N PHE A 195 -10.27 8.15 -6.35
CA PHE A 195 -10.98 8.81 -7.43
C PHE A 195 -11.26 10.25 -7.07
N ILE A 196 -11.13 11.15 -8.04
CA ILE A 196 -11.57 12.54 -7.98
C ILE A 196 -12.72 12.67 -8.96
N THR A 197 -13.81 13.28 -8.53
CA THR A 197 -15.03 13.43 -9.33
C THR A 197 -15.48 14.88 -9.31
N ASP A 198 -15.86 15.38 -10.47
CA ASP A 198 -16.66 16.58 -10.60
C ASP A 198 -18.15 16.17 -10.56
N PRO A 199 -18.88 16.45 -9.47
CA PRO A 199 -20.28 16.06 -9.36
C PRO A 199 -21.19 16.75 -10.37
N ALA A 200 -20.81 17.92 -10.90
CA ALA A 200 -21.62 18.69 -11.83
C ALA A 200 -21.60 18.08 -13.24
N SER A 201 -20.42 17.69 -13.72
CA SER A 201 -20.25 17.10 -15.05
C SER A 201 -20.30 15.58 -15.05
N GLY A 202 -20.13 14.94 -13.91
CA GLY A 202 -19.96 13.49 -13.79
C GLY A 202 -18.57 12.99 -14.23
N ARG A 203 -17.63 13.87 -14.55
CA ARG A 203 -16.26 13.47 -14.90
C ARG A 203 -15.52 12.96 -13.68
N ALA A 204 -14.74 11.91 -13.88
CA ALA A 204 -13.89 11.35 -12.85
C ALA A 204 -12.52 10.99 -13.39
N VAL A 205 -11.50 11.21 -12.57
CA VAL A 205 -10.15 10.70 -12.75
C VAL A 205 -9.83 9.82 -11.54
N GLY A 206 -9.38 8.59 -11.79
CA GLY A 206 -8.92 7.69 -10.74
C GLY A 206 -7.48 7.29 -10.96
N TRP A 207 -6.87 6.76 -9.92
CA TRP A 207 -5.52 6.19 -9.94
C TRP A 207 -5.49 4.82 -9.30
N GLN A 208 -4.47 4.06 -9.65
CA GLN A 208 -4.10 2.80 -9.03
C GLN A 208 -2.58 2.69 -8.98
N ILE A 209 -2.01 2.44 -7.79
CA ILE A 209 -0.60 2.12 -7.63
C ILE A 209 -0.43 0.60 -7.71
N GLU A 210 0.49 0.12 -8.54
CA GLU A 210 0.71 -1.31 -8.79
C GLU A 210 2.04 -1.76 -8.20
N HIS A 211 2.11 -1.68 -6.87
CA HIS A 211 3.28 -2.03 -6.10
C HIS A 211 2.86 -2.75 -4.81
N ASN A 212 3.68 -3.68 -4.36
CA ASN A 212 3.46 -4.47 -3.14
C ASN A 212 4.26 -3.93 -1.93
N GLY A 213 4.72 -2.71 -1.98
CA GLY A 213 5.44 -2.02 -0.90
C GLY A 213 4.99 -0.58 -0.77
N GLY A 214 5.87 0.26 -0.22
CA GLY A 214 5.60 1.67 0.03
C GLY A 214 5.32 2.48 -1.23
N TRP A 215 4.36 3.40 -1.15
CA TRP A 215 3.98 4.31 -2.23
C TRP A 215 3.44 5.62 -1.68
N THR A 216 3.48 6.66 -2.52
CA THR A 216 2.94 7.98 -2.20
C THR A 216 2.08 8.50 -3.34
N VAL A 217 0.94 9.08 -3.00
CA VAL A 217 0.13 9.92 -3.88
C VAL A 217 0.11 11.31 -3.30
N GLU A 218 0.49 12.30 -4.07
CA GLU A 218 0.41 13.70 -3.70
C GLU A 218 -0.60 14.42 -4.58
N LEU A 219 -1.56 15.08 -3.94
CA LEU A 219 -2.47 16.04 -4.54
C LEU A 219 -2.06 17.43 -4.11
N ALA A 220 -1.99 18.34 -5.06
CA ALA A 220 -1.63 19.74 -4.79
C ALA A 220 -2.47 20.67 -5.66
N ARG A 221 -2.89 21.79 -5.06
CA ARG A 221 -3.51 22.88 -5.80
C ARG A 221 -2.44 23.79 -6.35
N ARG A 222 -2.60 24.20 -7.61
CA ARG A 222 -1.75 25.18 -8.27
C ARG A 222 -2.62 26.07 -9.12
N SER A 223 -2.79 27.34 -8.67
CA SER A 223 -3.69 28.31 -9.31
C SER A 223 -5.05 27.71 -9.68
N SER A 224 -5.30 27.52 -10.96
CA SER A 224 -6.55 26.97 -11.50
C SER A 224 -6.50 25.46 -11.79
N THR A 225 -5.46 24.74 -11.36
CA THR A 225 -5.30 23.32 -11.63
C THR A 225 -5.15 22.51 -10.35
N LEU A 226 -5.65 21.29 -10.37
CA LEU A 226 -5.35 20.25 -9.42
C LEU A 226 -4.30 19.32 -10.03
N ASP A 227 -3.21 19.15 -9.34
CA ASP A 227 -2.12 18.28 -9.76
C ASP A 227 -2.16 16.97 -8.95
N LEU A 228 -2.09 15.84 -9.65
CA LEU A 228 -2.00 14.49 -9.10
C LEU A 228 -0.65 13.90 -9.47
N CYS A 229 0.15 13.57 -8.47
CA CYS A 229 1.46 12.97 -8.65
C CYS A 229 1.54 11.62 -7.96
N LEU A 230 1.96 10.60 -8.70
CA LEU A 230 2.01 9.21 -8.28
C LEU A 230 3.45 8.75 -8.16
N PHE A 231 3.82 8.25 -6.98
CA PHE A 231 5.18 7.82 -6.66
C PHE A 231 5.17 6.37 -6.16
N GLY A 232 6.30 5.68 -6.33
CA GLY A 232 6.69 4.58 -5.48
C GLY A 232 7.12 5.08 -4.09
N PRO A 233 8.08 4.41 -3.42
CA PRO A 233 8.62 4.91 -2.17
C PRO A 233 9.36 6.24 -2.37
N THR A 234 9.39 7.06 -1.31
CA THR A 234 10.07 8.35 -1.25
C THR A 234 10.88 8.45 0.04
N ASP A 235 11.89 9.30 0.09
CA ASP A 235 12.68 9.51 1.30
C ASP A 235 11.78 9.97 2.47
N LEU A 236 10.93 10.95 2.21
CA LEU A 236 10.09 11.56 3.24
C LEU A 236 9.11 10.58 3.92
N GLN A 237 8.55 9.63 3.18
CA GLN A 237 7.53 8.69 3.70
C GLN A 237 8.10 7.31 4.02
N HIS A 238 9.18 6.90 3.32
CA HIS A 238 9.66 5.51 3.33
C HIS A 238 11.14 5.38 3.63
N HIS A 239 11.85 6.50 3.94
CA HIS A 239 13.31 6.52 4.07
C HIS A 239 14.00 5.92 2.83
N TRP A 240 13.44 6.23 1.64
CA TRP A 240 13.96 5.74 0.37
C TRP A 240 14.89 6.75 -0.26
N MET A 241 16.11 6.36 -0.45
CA MET A 241 17.13 7.06 -1.21
C MET A 241 17.86 6.03 -2.06
N HIS A 242 18.13 6.35 -3.31
CA HIS A 242 18.86 5.49 -4.23
C HIS A 242 20.00 6.26 -4.88
N GLN A 243 21.21 5.76 -4.76
CA GLN A 243 22.40 6.33 -5.39
C GLN A 243 22.49 5.81 -6.83
N LEU A 244 22.27 6.69 -7.80
CA LEU A 244 22.36 6.38 -9.21
C LEU A 244 23.75 6.76 -9.73
N ASN A 245 24.63 5.77 -9.89
CA ASN A 245 25.97 5.99 -10.41
C ASN A 245 25.97 6.33 -11.90
N PRO A 246 27.07 6.93 -12.44
CA PRO A 246 27.21 7.17 -13.88
C PRO A 246 26.95 5.92 -14.71
N GLY A 247 26.05 6.05 -15.69
CA GLY A 247 25.63 4.95 -16.60
C GLY A 247 24.57 4.01 -16.00
N GLU A 248 24.17 4.17 -14.75
CA GLU A 248 23.13 3.34 -14.14
C GLU A 248 21.71 3.85 -14.42
N THR A 249 20.74 2.98 -14.18
CA THR A 249 19.32 3.28 -14.35
C THR A 249 18.52 2.86 -13.13
N PHE A 250 17.58 3.72 -12.75
CA PHE A 250 16.53 3.38 -11.78
C PHE A 250 15.19 3.36 -12.50
N THR A 251 14.35 2.35 -12.21
CA THR A 251 12.99 2.23 -12.76
C THR A 251 11.96 2.23 -11.64
N THR A 252 10.95 3.07 -11.73
CA THR A 252 9.87 3.16 -10.72
C THR A 252 8.97 1.91 -10.73
N PRO A 253 8.16 1.66 -9.69
CA PRO A 253 6.96 0.85 -9.81
C PRO A 253 6.05 1.34 -10.95
N THR A 254 4.98 0.60 -11.23
CA THR A 254 3.97 0.99 -12.23
C THR A 254 2.74 1.60 -11.59
N VAL A 255 2.03 2.43 -12.34
CA VAL A 255 0.75 3.02 -11.92
C VAL A 255 -0.22 3.04 -13.09
N THR A 256 -1.51 3.14 -12.80
CA THR A 256 -2.55 3.31 -13.82
C THR A 256 -3.43 4.49 -13.45
N LEU A 257 -3.63 5.41 -14.40
CA LEU A 257 -4.68 6.41 -14.38
C LEU A 257 -5.89 5.89 -15.15
N VAL A 258 -7.07 6.32 -14.72
CA VAL A 258 -8.34 6.02 -15.39
C VAL A 258 -9.20 7.27 -15.44
N VAL A 259 -9.96 7.41 -16.52
CA VAL A 259 -10.93 8.50 -16.66
C VAL A 259 -12.30 7.95 -17.01
N SER A 260 -13.35 8.70 -16.63
CA SER A 260 -14.72 8.36 -16.98
C SER A 260 -15.57 9.64 -16.98
N ASP A 261 -16.58 9.67 -17.86
CA ASP A 261 -17.64 10.71 -17.84
C ASP A 261 -18.87 10.24 -17.03
N ASN A 262 -18.78 9.08 -16.37
CA ASN A 262 -19.86 8.48 -15.58
C ASN A 262 -19.46 8.31 -14.11
N SER A 263 -18.98 9.41 -13.51
CA SER A 263 -18.57 9.50 -12.12
C SER A 263 -17.46 8.48 -11.72
N TRP A 264 -17.14 8.40 -10.46
CA TRP A 264 -16.18 7.41 -9.93
C TRP A 264 -16.61 5.97 -10.17
N GLN A 265 -17.94 5.69 -10.25
CA GLN A 265 -18.44 4.34 -10.54
C GLN A 265 -18.03 3.88 -11.95
N GLY A 266 -18.10 4.79 -12.94
CA GLY A 266 -17.62 4.51 -14.28
C GLY A 266 -16.11 4.29 -14.30
N ALA A 267 -15.33 5.12 -13.61
CA ALA A 267 -13.88 4.96 -13.50
C ALA A 267 -13.51 3.62 -12.81
N ALA A 268 -14.24 3.22 -11.78
CA ALA A 268 -14.05 1.94 -11.12
C ALA A 268 -14.37 0.75 -12.03
N ALA A 269 -15.41 0.85 -12.86
CA ALA A 269 -15.75 -0.18 -13.84
C ALA A 269 -14.64 -0.32 -14.90
N GLU A 270 -14.06 0.79 -15.36
CA GLU A 270 -12.94 0.79 -16.29
C GLU A 270 -11.67 0.17 -15.67
N LEU A 271 -11.34 0.49 -14.42
CA LEU A 271 -10.25 -0.19 -13.68
C LEU A 271 -10.52 -1.68 -13.55
N SER A 272 -11.77 -2.08 -13.31
CA SER A 272 -12.13 -3.51 -13.26
C SER A 272 -11.95 -4.19 -14.62
N THR A 273 -12.25 -3.50 -15.72
CA THR A 273 -11.99 -3.99 -17.08
C THR A 273 -10.50 -4.14 -17.35
N TYR A 274 -9.70 -3.16 -16.97
CA TYR A 274 -8.25 -3.23 -17.04
C TYR A 274 -7.69 -4.41 -16.23
N ARG A 275 -8.13 -4.61 -15.00
CA ARG A 275 -7.71 -5.73 -14.15
C ARG A 275 -8.06 -7.10 -14.76
N ARG A 276 -9.21 -7.20 -15.44
CA ARG A 276 -9.56 -8.42 -16.19
C ARG A 276 -8.61 -8.65 -17.37
N ALA A 277 -8.24 -7.59 -18.08
CA ALA A 277 -7.26 -7.68 -19.17
C ALA A 277 -5.87 -8.14 -18.65
N LEU A 278 -5.44 -7.66 -17.47
CA LEU A 278 -4.22 -8.12 -16.80
C LEU A 278 -4.24 -9.61 -16.47
N ARG A 279 -5.38 -10.15 -16.04
CA ARG A 279 -5.51 -11.58 -15.70
C ARG A 279 -5.52 -12.49 -16.94
N GLY A 280 -5.84 -11.93 -18.11
CA GLY A 280 -6.01 -12.72 -19.32
C GLY A 280 -7.16 -13.73 -19.23
N ASN A 281 -7.10 -14.78 -20.03
CA ASN A 281 -8.13 -15.83 -20.10
C ASN A 281 -8.09 -16.83 -18.93
N ASN A 282 -7.23 -16.63 -17.94
CA ASN A 282 -7.07 -17.53 -16.78
C ASN A 282 -8.18 -17.35 -15.73
N GLY A 283 -9.30 -16.76 -16.11
CA GLY A 283 -10.43 -16.46 -15.23
C GLY A 283 -11.28 -17.69 -14.90
N THR A 284 -10.74 -18.67 -14.17
CA THR A 284 -11.59 -19.63 -13.48
C THR A 284 -12.39 -18.94 -12.38
N ALA A 285 -13.65 -19.34 -12.19
CA ALA A 285 -14.46 -18.85 -11.08
C ALA A 285 -13.70 -19.08 -9.76
N ALA A 286 -13.79 -18.11 -8.83
CA ALA A 286 -13.20 -18.28 -7.52
C ALA A 286 -13.85 -19.49 -6.82
N PRO A 287 -13.07 -20.46 -6.31
CA PRO A 287 -13.64 -21.63 -5.63
C PRO A 287 -14.30 -21.21 -4.32
N ILE A 288 -15.26 -22.03 -3.88
CA ILE A 288 -15.82 -21.91 -2.53
C ILE A 288 -14.82 -22.56 -1.57
N VAL A 289 -14.14 -21.73 -0.78
CA VAL A 289 -13.10 -22.15 0.17
C VAL A 289 -13.70 -22.27 1.57
N PHE A 290 -13.56 -23.43 2.22
CA PHE A 290 -13.71 -23.56 3.66
C PHE A 290 -12.33 -23.42 4.31
N ASN A 291 -12.16 -22.40 5.15
CA ASN A 291 -10.96 -22.17 5.95
C ASN A 291 -11.28 -22.46 7.42
N ASP A 292 -10.43 -23.21 8.10
CA ASP A 292 -10.70 -23.72 9.45
C ASP A 292 -10.16 -22.86 10.60
N TYR A 293 -9.69 -21.62 10.33
CA TYR A 293 -9.13 -20.76 11.36
C TYR A 293 -10.20 -20.05 12.18
N MET A 294 -10.71 -18.92 11.65
CA MET A 294 -11.65 -18.08 12.39
C MET A 294 -13.01 -18.76 12.57
N ASN A 295 -13.56 -18.65 13.76
CA ASN A 295 -14.87 -19.24 14.15
C ASN A 295 -14.94 -20.77 14.12
N THR A 296 -13.80 -21.44 13.90
CA THR A 296 -13.72 -22.92 13.90
C THR A 296 -12.60 -23.38 14.83
N LEU A 297 -11.40 -23.69 14.32
CA LEU A 297 -10.34 -24.33 15.09
C LEU A 297 -9.34 -23.38 15.74
N MET A 298 -9.29 -22.10 15.31
CA MET A 298 -8.40 -21.07 15.86
C MET A 298 -6.94 -21.56 16.02
N ALA A 299 -6.35 -22.07 14.92
CA ALA A 299 -5.00 -22.62 14.85
C ALA A 299 -4.76 -23.89 15.67
N ASP A 300 -5.78 -24.70 15.88
CA ASP A 300 -5.63 -26.02 16.51
C ASP A 300 -6.15 -27.17 15.61
N PRO A 301 -5.64 -27.29 14.35
CA PRO A 301 -6.01 -28.36 13.45
C PRO A 301 -5.31 -29.66 13.89
N THR A 302 -6.09 -30.67 14.29
CA THR A 302 -5.61 -32.03 14.54
C THR A 302 -6.32 -33.00 13.63
N ALA A 303 -5.69 -34.14 13.29
CA ALA A 303 -6.31 -35.15 12.45
C ALA A 303 -7.68 -35.60 12.99
N GLU A 304 -7.85 -35.69 14.32
CA GLU A 304 -9.12 -36.01 14.97
C GLU A 304 -10.20 -34.97 14.68
N ARG A 305 -9.92 -33.66 14.92
CA ARG A 305 -10.87 -32.59 14.71
C ARG A 305 -11.24 -32.42 13.24
N LEU A 306 -10.23 -32.53 12.36
CA LEU A 306 -10.40 -32.43 10.92
C LEU A 306 -11.25 -33.57 10.37
N SER A 307 -11.13 -34.78 10.94
CA SER A 307 -11.95 -35.95 10.52
C SER A 307 -13.46 -35.69 10.63
N THR A 308 -13.87 -34.84 11.56
CA THR A 308 -15.28 -34.43 11.76
C THR A 308 -15.65 -33.19 10.91
N LEU A 309 -14.71 -32.23 10.77
CA LEU A 309 -14.98 -30.97 10.14
C LEU A 309 -14.97 -31.03 8.60
N ILE A 310 -14.06 -31.85 8.01
CA ILE A 310 -13.97 -32.05 6.56
C ILE A 310 -15.30 -32.52 5.95
N PRO A 311 -15.96 -33.59 6.46
CA PRO A 311 -17.27 -34.02 5.95
C PRO A 311 -18.36 -32.93 6.11
N ALA A 312 -18.27 -32.14 7.18
CA ALA A 312 -19.21 -31.05 7.40
C ALA A 312 -19.02 -29.91 6.37
N ALA A 313 -17.79 -29.53 6.08
CA ALA A 313 -17.46 -28.56 5.05
C ALA A 313 -17.92 -28.99 3.67
N ALA A 314 -17.68 -30.24 3.28
CA ALA A 314 -18.15 -30.78 2.00
C ALA A 314 -19.67 -30.65 1.82
N ARG A 315 -20.47 -30.88 2.89
CA ARG A 315 -21.93 -30.71 2.84
C ARG A 315 -22.40 -29.28 2.61
N THR A 316 -21.55 -28.27 2.85
CA THR A 316 -21.87 -26.88 2.55
C THR A 316 -21.62 -26.50 1.09
N GLY A 317 -21.07 -27.40 0.29
CA GLY A 317 -20.69 -27.15 -1.10
C GLY A 317 -19.31 -26.50 -1.24
N ALA A 318 -18.45 -26.60 -0.23
CA ALA A 318 -17.05 -26.16 -0.35
C ALA A 318 -16.33 -26.96 -1.43
N GLU A 319 -15.53 -26.26 -2.23
CA GLU A 319 -14.73 -26.83 -3.32
C GLU A 319 -13.27 -27.01 -2.88
N VAL A 320 -12.84 -26.21 -1.90
CA VAL A 320 -11.51 -26.27 -1.28
C VAL A 320 -11.67 -26.36 0.23
N TYR A 321 -10.87 -27.19 0.86
CA TYR A 321 -10.66 -27.18 2.31
C TYR A 321 -9.25 -26.70 2.62
N CYS A 322 -9.10 -25.52 3.20
CA CYS A 322 -7.82 -24.95 3.60
C CYS A 322 -7.57 -25.22 5.09
N ILE A 323 -6.58 -26.05 5.40
CA ILE A 323 -6.05 -26.20 6.76
C ILE A 323 -5.20 -24.97 7.04
N ASP A 324 -5.65 -24.13 7.98
CA ASP A 324 -5.02 -22.87 8.32
C ASP A 324 -3.92 -23.04 9.40
N ALA A 325 -3.45 -21.97 10.00
CA ALA A 325 -2.31 -21.93 10.93
C ALA A 325 -2.32 -23.02 12.01
N GLY A 326 -1.15 -23.34 12.52
CA GLY A 326 -0.95 -24.31 13.62
C GLY A 326 -0.66 -25.73 13.16
N TRP A 327 -0.90 -26.11 11.91
CA TRP A 327 -0.67 -27.47 11.40
C TRP A 327 0.80 -27.93 11.51
N HIS A 328 1.73 -26.98 11.55
CA HIS A 328 3.19 -27.17 11.55
C HIS A 328 3.80 -27.24 12.97
N SER A 329 3.08 -26.83 13.99
CA SER A 329 3.60 -26.75 15.37
C SER A 329 2.97 -27.79 16.30
N ASP A 330 3.77 -28.40 17.16
CA ASP A 330 3.29 -29.28 18.22
C ASP A 330 2.58 -28.51 19.35
N ASP A 331 2.87 -27.23 19.49
CA ASP A 331 2.30 -26.35 20.49
C ASP A 331 1.02 -25.65 20.03
N THR A 332 0.22 -25.19 20.99
CA THR A 332 -0.88 -24.26 20.73
C THR A 332 -0.38 -22.86 20.47
N ASP A 333 0.79 -22.49 20.99
CA ASP A 333 1.50 -21.25 20.73
C ASP A 333 2.46 -21.44 19.54
N TRP A 334 1.88 -21.47 18.36
CA TRP A 334 2.56 -21.73 17.08
C TRP A 334 3.27 -20.51 16.49
N TRP A 335 3.01 -19.32 17.02
CA TRP A 335 3.31 -18.03 16.41
C TRP A 335 4.79 -17.81 16.08
N ASP A 336 5.68 -18.19 17.00
CA ASP A 336 7.12 -18.05 16.84
C ASP A 336 7.85 -19.38 16.55
N ASP A 337 7.09 -20.37 16.04
CA ASP A 337 7.58 -21.68 15.57
C ASP A 337 7.45 -21.85 14.03
N VAL A 338 7.11 -20.76 13.34
CA VAL A 338 6.98 -20.73 11.87
C VAL A 338 8.35 -20.79 11.18
N GLY A 339 8.38 -21.22 9.91
CA GLY A 339 9.56 -21.16 9.05
C GLY A 339 9.89 -22.47 8.35
N ARG A 340 9.99 -23.61 9.03
CA ARG A 340 10.27 -24.91 8.40
C ARG A 340 9.09 -25.49 7.65
N TRP A 341 7.88 -25.20 8.09
CA TRP A 341 6.63 -25.63 7.45
C TRP A 341 6.54 -27.15 7.28
N GLU A 342 6.96 -27.90 8.30
CA GLU A 342 6.85 -29.34 8.38
C GLU A 342 5.62 -29.72 9.22
N PRO A 343 4.86 -30.78 8.82
CA PRO A 343 3.68 -31.18 9.57
C PRO A 343 4.03 -31.65 10.99
N SER A 344 3.27 -31.19 11.98
CA SER A 344 3.40 -31.64 13.36
C SER A 344 3.08 -33.13 13.47
N PRO A 345 4.00 -34.00 13.93
CA PRO A 345 3.73 -35.41 14.14
C PRO A 345 2.73 -35.64 15.29
N ARG A 346 2.63 -34.71 16.23
CA ARG A 346 1.66 -34.78 17.32
C ARG A 346 0.24 -34.51 16.83
N ARG A 347 0.06 -33.54 15.93
CA ARG A 347 -1.26 -33.20 15.35
C ARG A 347 -1.70 -34.18 14.29
N PHE A 348 -0.75 -34.76 13.57
CA PHE A 348 -0.97 -35.71 12.48
C PHE A 348 -0.16 -36.99 12.70
N PRO A 349 -0.52 -37.84 13.71
CA PRO A 349 0.25 -39.05 14.03
C PRO A 349 0.27 -40.07 12.89
N GLY A 350 -0.71 -40.03 11.98
CA GLY A 350 -0.74 -40.80 10.74
C GLY A 350 -0.12 -40.13 9.52
N GLY A 351 0.51 -38.93 9.73
CA GLY A 351 1.00 -38.06 8.67
C GLY A 351 -0.08 -37.13 8.10
N LEU A 352 0.31 -35.94 7.70
CA LEU A 352 -0.59 -34.93 7.10
C LEU A 352 -1.28 -35.48 5.84
N ARG A 353 -0.55 -36.27 5.03
CA ARG A 353 -1.06 -36.86 3.80
C ARG A 353 -2.39 -37.60 4.00
N HIS A 354 -2.54 -38.34 5.09
CA HIS A 354 -3.79 -39.05 5.39
C HIS A 354 -4.98 -38.08 5.53
N THR A 355 -4.77 -36.94 6.13
CA THR A 355 -5.81 -35.91 6.27
C THR A 355 -6.11 -35.24 4.92
N LEU A 356 -5.09 -34.97 4.09
CA LEU A 356 -5.29 -34.43 2.75
C LEU A 356 -6.04 -35.40 1.84
N ASP A 357 -5.74 -36.70 1.92
CA ASP A 357 -6.46 -37.76 1.18
C ASP A 357 -7.95 -37.80 1.60
N LEU A 358 -8.27 -37.54 2.87
CA LEU A 358 -9.65 -37.43 3.34
C LEU A 358 -10.37 -36.23 2.69
N ILE A 359 -9.71 -35.08 2.54
CA ILE A 359 -10.29 -33.89 1.84
C ILE A 359 -10.64 -34.28 0.40
N VAL A 360 -9.71 -34.94 -0.30
CA VAL A 360 -9.92 -35.44 -1.67
C VAL A 360 -11.07 -36.45 -1.73
N ALA A 361 -11.17 -37.37 -0.77
CA ALA A 361 -12.25 -38.35 -0.71
C ALA A 361 -13.64 -37.75 -0.57
N TYR A 362 -13.74 -36.54 0.00
CA TYR A 362 -14.97 -35.76 0.07
C TYR A 362 -15.15 -34.80 -1.10
N GLY A 363 -14.34 -34.91 -2.17
CA GLY A 363 -14.51 -34.15 -3.42
C GLY A 363 -13.98 -32.73 -3.37
N MET A 364 -13.20 -32.34 -2.36
CA MET A 364 -12.62 -31.02 -2.22
C MET A 364 -11.12 -31.02 -2.58
N THR A 365 -10.60 -29.87 -3.01
CA THR A 365 -9.17 -29.65 -3.20
C THR A 365 -8.50 -29.38 -1.85
N PRO A 366 -7.41 -30.08 -1.49
CA PRO A 366 -6.67 -29.79 -0.27
C PRO A 366 -5.92 -28.47 -0.37
N GLY A 367 -5.99 -27.67 0.69
CA GLY A 367 -5.26 -26.41 0.84
C GLY A 367 -4.50 -26.33 2.15
N LEU A 368 -3.39 -25.57 2.14
CA LEU A 368 -2.61 -25.25 3.33
C LEU A 368 -2.38 -23.73 3.43
N TRP A 369 -2.31 -23.26 4.66
CA TRP A 369 -1.87 -21.90 5.00
C TRP A 369 -0.39 -21.88 5.31
N ILE A 370 0.31 -20.81 4.88
CA ILE A 370 1.67 -20.49 5.30
C ILE A 370 1.84 -18.99 5.45
N GLU A 371 2.83 -18.59 6.24
CA GLU A 371 3.38 -17.23 6.29
C GLU A 371 4.86 -17.30 5.88
N PRO A 372 5.15 -17.37 4.57
CA PRO A 372 6.43 -17.87 4.08
C PRO A 372 7.61 -16.97 4.42
N LEU A 373 7.38 -15.67 4.57
CA LEU A 373 8.45 -14.73 4.88
C LEU A 373 8.81 -14.68 6.38
N ALA A 374 7.97 -15.23 7.25
CA ALA A 374 8.18 -15.23 8.69
C ALA A 374 8.99 -16.44 9.15
N VAL A 375 9.99 -16.22 10.00
CA VAL A 375 10.74 -17.28 10.70
C VAL A 375 10.73 -16.96 12.20
N GLY A 376 10.14 -17.86 12.96
CA GLY A 376 10.06 -17.74 14.42
C GLY A 376 11.40 -17.94 15.10
N LEU A 377 11.64 -17.23 16.20
CA LEU A 377 12.89 -17.39 16.96
C LEU A 377 13.03 -18.76 17.64
N ARG A 378 11.94 -19.51 17.81
CA ARG A 378 11.96 -20.90 18.27
C ARG A 378 12.19 -21.89 17.14
N SER A 379 12.00 -21.49 15.89
CA SER A 379 12.23 -22.35 14.75
C SER A 379 13.72 -22.63 14.57
N PRO A 380 14.13 -23.88 14.41
CA PRO A 380 15.52 -24.22 14.11
C PRO A 380 16.05 -23.54 12.85
N LEU A 381 15.18 -23.15 11.92
CA LEU A 381 15.53 -22.49 10.67
C LEU A 381 16.32 -21.18 10.89
N VAL A 382 16.11 -20.48 12.00
CA VAL A 382 16.85 -19.25 12.32
C VAL A 382 18.37 -19.48 12.45
N ASN A 383 18.76 -20.74 12.75
CA ASN A 383 20.18 -21.16 12.84
C ASN A 383 20.64 -21.96 11.61
N ASP A 384 19.73 -22.47 10.78
CA ASP A 384 20.06 -23.27 9.60
C ASP A 384 20.39 -22.39 8.39
N LEU A 385 19.78 -21.20 8.31
CA LEU A 385 20.08 -20.22 7.28
C LEU A 385 21.16 -19.22 7.75
N PRO A 386 21.98 -18.69 6.82
CA PRO A 386 22.95 -17.67 7.18
C PRO A 386 22.25 -16.36 7.56
N PRO A 387 22.87 -15.51 8.39
CA PRO A 387 22.28 -14.26 8.85
C PRO A 387 21.83 -13.32 7.73
N GLU A 388 22.50 -13.36 6.58
CA GLU A 388 22.21 -12.55 5.38
C GLU A 388 20.91 -12.98 4.66
N ALA A 389 20.36 -14.14 5.01
CA ALA A 389 19.06 -14.60 4.51
C ALA A 389 17.89 -13.86 5.19
N PHE A 390 18.16 -13.13 6.26
CA PHE A 390 17.15 -12.39 7.01
C PHE A 390 17.33 -10.88 6.83
N MET A 391 16.22 -10.14 6.88
CA MET A 391 16.28 -8.69 6.87
C MET A 391 17.01 -8.15 8.07
N ARG A 392 18.01 -7.29 7.83
CA ARG A 392 18.84 -6.66 8.85
C ARG A 392 18.90 -5.15 8.66
N ARG A 393 19.04 -4.45 9.79
CA ARG A 393 19.28 -3.01 9.81
C ARG A 393 20.38 -2.67 10.80
N ALA A 394 21.34 -1.84 10.38
CA ALA A 394 22.53 -1.53 11.17
C ALA A 394 23.26 -2.80 11.67
N GLY A 395 23.30 -3.85 10.85
CA GLY A 395 23.93 -5.13 11.19
C GLY A 395 23.13 -6.01 12.17
N VAL A 396 21.89 -5.65 12.50
CA VAL A 396 21.04 -6.39 13.47
C VAL A 396 19.78 -6.92 12.76
N PRO A 397 19.38 -8.20 12.98
CA PRO A 397 18.13 -8.71 12.44
C PRO A 397 16.94 -7.88 12.89
N ILE A 398 16.00 -7.61 11.97
CA ILE A 398 14.74 -6.96 12.30
C ILE A 398 13.84 -8.00 12.94
N VAL A 399 13.52 -7.80 14.24
CA VAL A 399 12.68 -8.70 15.03
C VAL A 399 11.34 -8.04 15.34
N GLU A 400 10.24 -8.70 14.98
CA GLU A 400 8.88 -8.31 15.33
C GLU A 400 8.12 -9.52 15.91
N GLN A 401 7.57 -9.37 17.09
CA GLN A 401 6.76 -10.40 17.75
C GLN A 401 7.44 -11.78 17.84
N ASN A 402 8.73 -11.81 18.22
CA ASN A 402 9.58 -13.01 18.28
C ASN A 402 9.80 -13.70 16.91
N ARG A 403 9.75 -12.96 15.81
CA ARG A 403 10.01 -13.46 14.47
C ARG A 403 10.98 -12.57 13.74
N VAL A 404 11.75 -13.14 12.84
CA VAL A 404 12.58 -12.47 11.83
C VAL A 404 11.95 -12.69 10.46
N ARG A 405 12.32 -11.88 9.48
CA ARG A 405 11.79 -11.95 8.13
C ARG A 405 12.86 -12.35 7.13
N LEU A 406 12.54 -13.28 6.25
CA LEU A 406 13.41 -13.63 5.12
C LEU A 406 13.56 -12.43 4.18
N ASP A 407 14.77 -12.21 3.73
CA ASP A 407 15.06 -11.22 2.70
C ASP A 407 15.05 -11.87 1.32
N MET A 408 14.05 -11.56 0.51
CA MET A 408 13.88 -12.16 -0.81
C MET A 408 14.94 -11.73 -1.84
N ARG A 409 15.78 -10.73 -1.52
CA ARG A 409 16.98 -10.41 -2.31
C ARG A 409 18.02 -11.52 -2.19
N ASN A 410 18.05 -12.22 -1.06
CA ASN A 410 18.98 -13.31 -0.79
C ASN A 410 18.57 -14.61 -1.51
N PRO A 411 19.47 -15.26 -2.28
CA PRO A 411 19.15 -16.49 -3.01
C PRO A 411 18.88 -17.70 -2.10
N GLN A 412 19.45 -17.74 -0.88
CA GLN A 412 19.22 -18.85 0.04
C GLN A 412 17.85 -18.78 0.69
N ALA A 413 17.35 -17.56 0.95
CA ALA A 413 15.96 -17.35 1.38
C ALA A 413 14.97 -17.87 0.31
N ARG A 414 15.21 -17.54 -0.98
CA ARG A 414 14.39 -18.05 -2.08
C ARG A 414 14.47 -19.57 -2.21
N ALA A 415 15.67 -20.15 -2.17
CA ALA A 415 15.86 -21.61 -2.27
C ALA A 415 15.17 -22.37 -1.13
N HIS A 416 15.16 -21.81 0.08
CA HIS A 416 14.39 -22.37 1.19
C HIS A 416 12.90 -22.41 0.87
N LEU A 417 12.32 -21.30 0.42
CA LEU A 417 10.91 -21.23 0.06
C LEU A 417 10.55 -22.15 -1.11
N ASP A 418 11.44 -22.29 -2.09
CA ASP A 418 11.27 -23.23 -3.20
C ASP A 418 11.14 -24.66 -2.66
N THR A 419 12.03 -25.05 -1.75
CA THR A 419 11.99 -26.37 -1.10
C THR A 419 10.70 -26.58 -0.30
N VAL A 420 10.23 -25.55 0.41
CA VAL A 420 8.98 -25.60 1.18
C VAL A 420 7.79 -25.84 0.26
N ILE A 421 7.68 -25.04 -0.82
CA ILE A 421 6.54 -25.16 -1.75
C ILE A 421 6.56 -26.51 -2.50
N ASP A 422 7.72 -26.94 -2.99
CA ASP A 422 7.88 -28.23 -3.66
C ASP A 422 7.42 -29.39 -2.75
N ARG A 423 7.80 -29.34 -1.48
CA ARG A 423 7.37 -30.31 -0.47
C ARG A 423 5.85 -30.30 -0.26
N MET A 424 5.23 -29.10 -0.12
CA MET A 424 3.78 -28.97 0.05
C MET A 424 3.02 -29.50 -1.17
N VAL A 425 3.46 -29.17 -2.37
CA VAL A 425 2.86 -29.70 -3.60
C VAL A 425 3.02 -31.24 -3.65
N SER A 426 4.15 -31.78 -3.20
CA SER A 426 4.36 -33.25 -3.12
C SER A 426 3.39 -33.94 -2.15
N TYR A 427 2.85 -33.21 -1.16
CA TYR A 427 1.77 -33.73 -0.30
C TYR A 427 0.42 -33.82 -1.01
N GLY A 428 0.27 -33.17 -2.18
CA GLY A 428 -0.93 -33.22 -3.00
C GLY A 428 -1.87 -32.03 -2.76
N ILE A 429 -1.37 -30.87 -2.27
CA ILE A 429 -2.17 -29.66 -2.19
C ILE A 429 -2.40 -29.07 -3.58
N GLY A 430 -3.58 -28.52 -3.79
CA GLY A 430 -3.94 -27.73 -4.98
C GLY A 430 -4.28 -26.27 -4.63
N TYR A 431 -4.21 -25.89 -3.36
CA TYR A 431 -4.51 -24.54 -2.88
C TYR A 431 -3.52 -24.12 -1.79
N LEU A 432 -2.98 -22.91 -1.91
CA LEU A 432 -2.02 -22.35 -0.97
C LEU A 432 -2.47 -20.95 -0.54
N LYS A 433 -2.76 -20.77 0.75
CA LYS A 433 -3.00 -19.47 1.34
C LYS A 433 -1.70 -18.91 1.88
N ILE A 434 -1.20 -17.87 1.23
CA ILE A 434 0.00 -17.12 1.63
C ILE A 434 -0.42 -15.92 2.47
N ASP A 435 0.13 -15.82 3.68
CA ASP A 435 -0.16 -14.74 4.63
C ASP A 435 1.08 -13.90 4.94
N ASP A 436 0.87 -12.71 5.50
CA ASP A 436 1.91 -11.78 5.96
C ASP A 436 1.37 -10.95 7.14
N ASN A 437 1.80 -11.27 8.36
CA ASN A 437 1.19 -10.76 9.59
C ASN A 437 2.09 -9.83 10.38
N PHE A 438 3.23 -9.38 9.85
CA PHE A 438 4.04 -8.41 10.54
C PHE A 438 4.78 -7.44 9.61
N SER A 439 4.93 -6.19 10.09
CA SER A 439 5.61 -5.12 9.37
C SER A 439 7.09 -5.08 9.73
N VAL A 440 7.92 -4.73 8.77
CA VAL A 440 9.38 -4.53 8.96
C VAL A 440 9.75 -3.04 9.09
N GLY A 441 8.76 -2.17 9.22
CA GLY A 441 9.00 -0.73 9.27
C GLY A 441 9.63 -0.21 7.99
N SER A 442 10.72 0.56 8.09
CA SER A 442 11.38 1.17 6.92
C SER A 442 12.14 0.19 6.03
N GLY A 443 12.35 -1.06 6.47
CA GLY A 443 13.08 -2.08 5.68
C GLY A 443 14.53 -2.31 6.10
N PRO A 444 15.25 -3.20 5.40
CA PRO A 444 16.66 -3.51 5.63
C PRO A 444 17.56 -2.49 4.96
N ASP A 445 18.73 -2.20 5.56
CA ASP A 445 19.76 -1.31 5.00
C ASP A 445 21.03 -2.04 4.56
N GLU A 446 21.11 -3.35 4.75
CA GLU A 446 22.24 -4.15 4.24
C GLU A 446 22.12 -4.32 2.72
N ASP A 447 23.24 -4.16 2.01
CA ASP A 447 23.32 -4.22 0.54
C ASP A 447 22.25 -3.33 -0.15
N ALA A 448 22.06 -2.12 0.38
CA ALA A 448 21.13 -1.12 -0.13
C ALA A 448 21.58 0.29 0.22
N ASP A 449 21.20 1.27 -0.58
CA ASP A 449 21.56 2.67 -0.38
C ASP A 449 20.79 3.30 0.81
N SER A 450 19.67 2.72 1.15
CA SER A 450 18.82 3.14 2.27
C SER A 450 17.86 2.02 2.70
N PRO A 451 17.25 2.11 3.89
CA PRO A 451 16.26 1.12 4.31
C PRO A 451 15.07 0.98 3.33
N GLY A 452 14.60 2.10 2.79
CA GLY A 452 13.52 2.09 1.80
C GLY A 452 13.92 1.47 0.47
N ASP A 453 15.18 1.59 0.06
CA ASP A 453 15.72 0.97 -1.14
C ASP A 453 15.82 -0.55 -0.97
N GLY A 454 16.36 -0.99 0.14
CA GLY A 454 16.41 -2.41 0.48
C GLY A 454 15.00 -3.05 0.53
N LEU A 455 14.01 -2.32 1.05
CA LEU A 455 12.63 -2.81 1.07
C LEU A 455 12.00 -2.83 -0.33
N LEU A 456 12.26 -1.83 -1.16
CA LEU A 456 11.79 -1.80 -2.55
C LEU A 456 12.29 -3.03 -3.33
N GLU A 457 13.59 -3.32 -3.24
CA GLU A 457 14.19 -4.46 -3.93
C GLU A 457 13.71 -5.81 -3.36
N HIS A 458 13.51 -5.91 -2.05
CA HIS A 458 12.85 -7.07 -1.45
C HIS A 458 11.44 -7.28 -2.01
N CYS A 459 10.62 -6.23 -2.07
CA CYS A 459 9.26 -6.29 -2.61
C CYS A 459 9.25 -6.72 -4.08
N ARG A 460 10.21 -6.24 -4.89
CA ARG A 460 10.40 -6.66 -6.28
C ARG A 460 10.76 -8.15 -6.39
N ALA A 461 11.74 -8.59 -5.60
CA ALA A 461 12.16 -9.98 -5.58
C ALA A 461 11.02 -10.92 -5.12
N TRP A 462 10.24 -10.52 -4.12
CA TRP A 462 9.08 -11.23 -3.65
C TRP A 462 7.99 -11.33 -4.72
N ALA A 463 7.67 -10.23 -5.39
CA ALA A 463 6.70 -10.21 -6.48
C ALA A 463 7.14 -11.12 -7.66
N ALA A 464 8.41 -11.09 -8.01
CA ALA A 464 8.97 -11.94 -9.05
C ALA A 464 8.90 -13.44 -8.67
N TRP A 465 9.23 -13.79 -7.43
CA TRP A 465 9.13 -15.15 -6.94
C TRP A 465 7.69 -15.67 -6.95
N LEU A 466 6.73 -14.86 -6.49
CA LEU A 466 5.30 -15.21 -6.56
C LEU A 466 4.81 -15.37 -8.00
N ALA A 467 5.28 -14.54 -8.92
CA ALA A 467 4.92 -14.63 -10.33
C ALA A 467 5.44 -15.92 -10.99
N ASP A 468 6.47 -16.53 -10.43
CA ASP A 468 7.06 -17.77 -10.91
C ASP A 468 6.31 -19.02 -10.43
N LEU A 469 5.65 -18.97 -9.28
CA LEU A 469 5.01 -20.13 -8.66
C LEU A 469 4.06 -20.91 -9.60
N PRO A 470 3.11 -20.26 -10.31
CA PRO A 470 2.20 -21.01 -11.21
C PRO A 470 2.89 -21.60 -12.44
N ARG A 471 4.06 -21.09 -12.83
CA ARG A 471 4.85 -21.71 -13.90
C ARG A 471 5.52 -23.00 -13.41
N ARG A 472 6.03 -23.00 -12.18
CA ARG A 472 6.65 -24.18 -11.56
C ARG A 472 5.62 -25.20 -11.11
N HIS A 473 4.46 -24.76 -10.67
CA HIS A 473 3.39 -25.61 -10.16
C HIS A 473 2.06 -25.33 -10.88
N PRO A 474 1.91 -25.77 -12.14
CA PRO A 474 0.66 -25.60 -12.88
C PRO A 474 -0.51 -26.29 -12.14
N GLY A 475 -1.58 -25.56 -11.89
CA GLY A 475 -2.73 -26.04 -11.14
C GLY A 475 -2.73 -25.70 -9.66
N LEU A 476 -1.64 -25.16 -9.09
CA LEU A 476 -1.64 -24.60 -7.74
C LEU A 476 -2.35 -23.24 -7.74
N VAL A 477 -3.42 -23.15 -6.99
CA VAL A 477 -4.12 -21.88 -6.75
C VAL A 477 -3.49 -21.20 -5.54
N VAL A 478 -3.07 -19.94 -5.70
CA VAL A 478 -2.48 -19.14 -4.62
C VAL A 478 -3.47 -18.05 -4.18
N GLU A 479 -3.83 -18.06 -2.90
CA GLU A 479 -4.54 -16.99 -2.23
C GLU A 479 -3.51 -16.05 -1.59
N ASN A 480 -3.60 -14.74 -1.87
CA ASN A 480 -2.79 -13.74 -1.21
C ASN A 480 -3.57 -13.17 -0.02
N CYS A 481 -2.97 -13.24 1.16
CA CYS A 481 -3.47 -12.69 2.41
C CYS A 481 -2.35 -11.87 3.08
N ALA A 482 -2.70 -10.81 3.80
CA ALA A 482 -1.79 -10.12 4.68
C ALA A 482 -2.61 -9.61 5.87
N SER A 483 -2.72 -10.41 6.91
CA SER A 483 -3.65 -10.22 8.03
C SER A 483 -5.09 -9.90 7.58
N GLY A 484 -5.45 -10.30 6.39
CA GLY A 484 -6.64 -9.91 5.63
C GLY A 484 -6.25 -9.17 4.36
N GLY A 485 -6.57 -7.88 4.25
CA GLY A 485 -6.39 -7.06 3.06
C GLY A 485 -5.28 -6.01 3.12
N HIS A 486 -4.21 -6.19 3.90
CA HIS A 486 -3.14 -5.19 4.01
C HIS A 486 -2.14 -5.19 2.85
N ASP A 487 -2.14 -6.22 2.01
CA ASP A 487 -1.29 -6.28 0.82
C ASP A 487 -2.14 -6.59 -0.42
N HIS A 488 -2.80 -5.57 -0.96
CA HIS A 488 -3.52 -5.66 -2.23
C HIS A 488 -2.52 -5.63 -3.38
N ARG A 489 -1.97 -6.79 -3.70
CA ARG A 489 -1.01 -6.91 -4.80
C ARG A 489 -1.71 -6.75 -6.13
N LEU A 490 -1.43 -5.60 -6.75
CA LEU A 490 -1.69 -5.39 -8.15
C LEU A 490 -0.41 -5.76 -8.89
N ARG A 491 -0.50 -6.74 -9.77
CA ARG A 491 0.66 -7.28 -10.46
C ARG A 491 1.32 -6.22 -11.34
N PRO A 492 2.64 -5.99 -11.25
CA PRO A 492 3.37 -5.27 -12.27
C PRO A 492 3.32 -6.08 -13.58
N VAL A 493 2.89 -5.45 -14.65
CA VAL A 493 3.00 -6.02 -15.99
C VAL A 493 4.33 -5.58 -16.58
N GLY A 494 5.34 -6.45 -16.50
CA GLY A 494 6.55 -6.30 -17.31
C GLY A 494 6.31 -6.82 -18.72
N PRO A 495 7.07 -6.36 -19.73
CA PRO A 495 6.93 -6.82 -21.13
C PRO A 495 7.10 -8.33 -21.29
N ASP A 496 7.74 -9.01 -20.33
CA ASP A 496 8.04 -10.46 -20.38
C ASP A 496 7.19 -11.29 -19.40
N SER A 497 6.20 -10.70 -18.72
CA SER A 497 5.43 -11.39 -17.71
C SER A 497 4.18 -12.04 -18.28
N HIS A 498 4.14 -13.38 -18.31
CA HIS A 498 2.91 -14.13 -18.57
C HIS A 498 1.90 -13.97 -17.41
N PRO A 499 0.57 -14.00 -17.70
CA PRO A 499 -0.46 -13.85 -16.67
C PRO A 499 -0.38 -14.97 -15.64
N VAL A 500 -0.17 -14.63 -14.38
CA VAL A 500 -0.21 -15.55 -13.24
C VAL A 500 -1.44 -15.22 -12.40
N ASP A 501 -2.20 -16.23 -12.04
CA ASP A 501 -3.41 -16.11 -11.23
C ASP A 501 -3.05 -15.97 -9.74
N ILE A 502 -2.53 -14.79 -9.35
CA ILE A 502 -2.45 -14.41 -7.94
C ILE A 502 -3.73 -13.64 -7.64
N ARG A 503 -4.62 -14.22 -6.88
CA ARG A 503 -5.90 -13.61 -6.52
C ARG A 503 -5.69 -12.71 -5.32
N PRO A 504 -5.90 -11.38 -5.46
CA PRO A 504 -5.97 -10.53 -4.28
C PRO A 504 -7.21 -10.86 -3.46
N PRO A 505 -7.17 -10.78 -2.14
CA PRO A 505 -8.36 -10.87 -1.33
C PRO A 505 -9.31 -9.75 -1.74
N GLY A 506 -10.51 -10.09 -2.16
CA GLY A 506 -11.69 -9.27 -2.09
C GLY A 506 -11.82 -8.00 -2.92
N PHE A 507 -11.12 -7.80 -4.05
CA PHE A 507 -11.50 -6.77 -5.02
C PHE A 507 -12.71 -7.19 -5.87
N GLY A 508 -13.80 -7.52 -5.19
CA GLY A 508 -15.12 -7.62 -5.77
C GLY A 508 -15.88 -6.36 -5.44
N ALA A 509 -16.12 -5.51 -6.41
CA ALA A 509 -16.97 -4.33 -6.36
C ALA A 509 -16.57 -3.23 -5.36
N LEU A 510 -16.13 -2.11 -5.91
CA LEU A 510 -16.24 -0.80 -5.27
C LEU A 510 -17.71 -0.58 -4.83
N PRO A 511 -17.98 0.00 -3.66
CA PRO A 511 -19.33 0.16 -3.16
C PRO A 511 -20.15 1.03 -4.12
N ALA A 512 -21.13 0.45 -4.75
CA ALA A 512 -22.24 1.21 -5.30
C ALA A 512 -23.09 1.65 -4.11
N HIS A 513 -23.28 2.94 -3.94
CA HIS A 513 -24.15 3.60 -2.95
C HIS A 513 -24.53 2.79 -1.69
N ARG A 514 -24.59 3.40 -0.51
CA ARG A 514 -25.00 2.85 0.81
C ARG A 514 -26.20 1.87 0.85
N ARG A 515 -26.83 1.59 -0.29
CA ARG A 515 -27.97 0.69 -0.43
C ARG A 515 -27.70 -0.62 -1.16
N GLN A 516 -26.47 -0.84 -1.69
CA GLN A 516 -26.18 -2.01 -2.52
C GLN A 516 -24.83 -2.67 -2.18
N PHE A 517 -24.58 -2.91 -0.90
CA PHE A 517 -23.80 -4.09 -0.57
C PHE A 517 -24.72 -5.26 -0.84
N THR A 518 -24.52 -5.95 -1.95
CA THR A 518 -25.24 -7.19 -2.18
C THR A 518 -24.73 -8.23 -1.21
N ASP A 519 -25.61 -9.11 -0.74
CA ASP A 519 -25.23 -10.28 0.08
C ASP A 519 -24.09 -11.11 -0.56
N ASP A 520 -23.85 -10.97 -1.87
CA ASP A 520 -22.78 -11.61 -2.61
C ASP A 520 -21.37 -11.05 -2.31
N ASP A 521 -21.21 -9.75 -2.02
CA ASP A 521 -19.90 -9.17 -1.73
C ASP A 521 -19.45 -9.52 -0.31
N VAL A 522 -20.37 -9.52 0.64
CA VAL A 522 -20.16 -10.02 2.00
C VAL A 522 -19.88 -11.53 1.95
N ALA A 523 -20.57 -12.27 1.10
CA ALA A 523 -20.37 -13.69 0.91
C ALA A 523 -19.00 -14.04 0.32
N ARG A 524 -18.43 -13.24 -0.61
CA ARG A 524 -17.08 -13.47 -1.16
C ARG A 524 -15.99 -13.23 -0.13
N THR A 525 -16.06 -12.14 0.60
CA THR A 525 -15.11 -11.84 1.68
C THR A 525 -15.22 -12.86 2.81
N SER A 526 -16.44 -13.23 3.18
CA SER A 526 -16.71 -14.26 4.20
C SER A 526 -16.22 -15.65 3.78
N ARG A 527 -16.32 -16.00 2.50
CA ARG A 527 -15.82 -17.27 1.95
C ARG A 527 -14.30 -17.37 2.03
N GLN A 528 -13.58 -16.27 1.72
CA GLN A 528 -12.12 -16.23 1.82
C GLN A 528 -11.61 -16.28 3.26
N LEU A 529 -12.36 -15.70 4.22
CA LEU A 529 -11.99 -15.70 5.63
C LEU A 529 -12.57 -16.87 6.42
N GLY A 530 -13.32 -17.78 5.79
CA GLY A 530 -14.00 -18.90 6.48
C GLY A 530 -15.16 -18.44 7.35
N LEU A 531 -15.65 -17.22 7.17
CA LEU A 531 -16.78 -16.69 7.93
C LEU A 531 -18.09 -17.31 7.40
N PRO A 532 -19.02 -17.70 8.28
CA PRO A 532 -20.31 -18.23 7.86
C PRO A 532 -21.09 -17.15 7.06
N THR A 533 -21.57 -17.51 5.88
CA THR A 533 -22.51 -16.72 5.10
C THR A 533 -23.88 -16.79 5.75
N ALA A 534 -24.07 -16.10 6.85
CA ALA A 534 -25.37 -16.11 7.51
C ALA A 534 -26.22 -14.94 7.01
N ARG A 535 -27.40 -15.29 6.53
CA ARG A 535 -28.57 -14.40 6.53
C ARG A 535 -28.86 -14.03 7.99
N HIS A 536 -28.23 -13.01 8.55
CA HIS A 536 -28.45 -12.67 9.94
C HIS A 536 -29.01 -11.28 10.09
N GLY A 537 -30.26 -11.28 10.57
CA GLY A 537 -30.88 -10.14 11.18
C GLY A 537 -30.06 -9.64 12.37
N ARG A 538 -30.31 -8.40 12.75
CA ARG A 538 -29.65 -7.52 13.74
C ARG A 538 -29.20 -8.10 15.11
N ARG A 539 -29.19 -9.40 15.32
CA ARG A 539 -28.76 -10.04 16.59
C ARG A 539 -27.30 -10.52 16.59
N GLY A 540 -26.63 -10.66 15.45
CA GLY A 540 -25.24 -11.17 15.34
C GLY A 540 -24.17 -10.22 15.87
N ASN A 541 -24.39 -8.92 15.85
CA ASN A 541 -23.36 -7.92 16.21
C ASN A 541 -23.09 -7.77 17.72
N ARG A 542 -23.82 -8.47 18.59
CA ARG A 542 -23.56 -8.43 20.04
C ARG A 542 -22.60 -9.52 20.55
N LEU A 543 -22.40 -10.60 19.80
CA LEU A 543 -21.52 -11.70 20.21
C LEU A 543 -20.03 -11.42 19.93
N TYR A 544 -19.72 -10.59 18.92
CA TYR A 544 -18.34 -10.27 18.54
C TYR A 544 -17.54 -9.41 19.55
N ARG A 545 -18.22 -8.73 20.48
CA ARG A 545 -17.53 -7.88 21.47
C ARG A 545 -17.08 -8.60 22.74
N HIS A 546 -17.51 -9.82 22.99
CA HIS A 546 -17.23 -10.48 24.27
C HIS A 546 -16.06 -11.45 24.24
N ASP A 547 -15.72 -12.05 23.11
CA ASP A 547 -14.70 -13.11 23.08
C ASP A 547 -13.26 -12.61 22.82
N LEU A 548 -13.08 -11.41 22.26
CA LEU A 548 -11.77 -10.81 22.02
C LEU A 548 -11.16 -10.09 23.24
N LEU A 549 -11.93 -9.87 24.31
CA LEU A 549 -11.47 -9.16 25.52
C LEU A 549 -11.30 -10.07 26.75
N GLY A 550 -11.31 -11.39 26.58
CA GLY A 550 -11.35 -12.39 27.65
C GLY A 550 -10.06 -12.68 28.39
N ARG A 551 -8.94 -11.98 28.17
CA ARG A 551 -7.75 -12.11 29.03
C ARG A 551 -7.19 -10.74 29.37
N HIS A 552 -7.27 -10.38 30.64
CA HIS A 552 -6.75 -9.19 31.34
C HIS A 552 -7.61 -7.92 31.30
N LEU A 553 -8.77 -7.98 31.95
CA LEU A 553 -9.31 -6.80 32.61
C LEU A 553 -9.92 -7.21 33.98
N LEU A 554 -9.46 -6.53 35.01
CA LEU A 554 -10.00 -6.62 36.36
C LEU A 554 -11.49 -6.23 36.38
N PRO A 555 -12.34 -6.79 37.28
CA PRO A 555 -13.77 -6.56 37.21
C PRO A 555 -14.14 -5.12 37.57
N VAL A 556 -14.70 -4.40 36.62
CA VAL A 556 -15.42 -3.14 36.88
C VAL A 556 -16.77 -3.51 37.49
N ARG A 557 -16.99 -3.07 38.70
CA ARG A 557 -18.27 -3.23 39.39
C ARG A 557 -19.41 -2.61 38.56
N SER A 558 -20.42 -3.40 38.29
CA SER A 558 -21.65 -2.99 37.64
C SER A 558 -22.42 -2.03 38.54
N CYS A 559 -22.57 -0.78 38.14
CA CYS A 559 -23.61 0.10 38.69
C CYS A 559 -24.96 -0.32 38.11
N ARG A 560 -25.89 -0.71 38.95
CA ARG A 560 -27.29 -0.95 38.60
C ARG A 560 -27.96 0.36 38.20
N PRO A 561 -28.89 0.37 37.23
CA PRO A 561 -29.70 1.55 36.95
C PRO A 561 -30.69 1.80 38.08
N HIS A 562 -30.74 3.02 38.57
CA HIS A 562 -31.79 3.48 39.49
C HIS A 562 -33.12 3.60 38.75
N GLU A 563 -34.15 3.04 39.38
CA GLU A 563 -35.55 3.17 39.01
C GLU A 563 -36.01 4.63 39.10
N ARG A 564 -36.85 5.07 38.16
CA ARG A 564 -37.56 6.36 38.20
C ARG A 564 -38.76 6.27 39.15
N PRO A 565 -39.04 7.29 39.95
CA PRO A 565 -40.34 7.46 40.57
C PRO A 565 -41.30 8.22 39.66
N PRO A 566 -42.63 8.15 39.90
CA PRO A 566 -43.65 8.51 38.94
C PRO A 566 -44.07 9.99 38.98
N ASP A 567 -44.74 10.34 37.90
CA ASP A 567 -45.50 11.53 37.52
C ASP A 567 -45.88 12.56 38.60
N GLY A 568 -45.65 13.82 38.24
CA GLY A 568 -46.23 14.97 38.94
C GLY A 568 -46.22 16.22 38.02
N SER A 569 -47.32 16.37 37.28
CA SER A 569 -47.65 17.55 36.49
C SER A 569 -47.63 18.86 37.24
N ARG A 570 -47.04 19.94 36.70
CA ARG A 570 -47.62 21.30 36.75
C ARG A 570 -46.92 22.26 35.78
N ALA A 571 -47.78 22.91 35.01
CA ALA A 571 -47.48 24.00 34.08
C ALA A 571 -47.15 25.32 34.82
N ILE A 572 -46.23 26.13 34.29
CA ILE A 572 -46.22 27.60 34.44
C ILE A 572 -45.47 28.26 33.24
N ARG A 573 -46.21 29.00 32.52
CA ARG A 573 -46.15 30.24 31.74
C ARG A 573 -44.82 30.92 31.40
N ARG A 574 -44.80 31.38 30.14
CA ARG A 574 -43.98 32.38 29.44
C ARG A 574 -43.79 33.71 30.19
N ARG A 575 -42.62 34.29 30.02
CA ARG A 575 -42.21 35.72 29.81
C ARG A 575 -40.71 35.71 29.59
N GLY A 576 -40.07 36.42 28.69
CA GLY A 576 -40.24 37.69 28.04
C GLY A 576 -38.80 38.24 27.78
N SER A 577 -38.57 38.71 26.59
CA SER A 577 -37.37 39.34 26.05
C SER A 577 -36.72 40.39 26.96
N GLN A 578 -35.40 40.48 26.97
CA GLN A 578 -34.69 41.76 26.86
C GLN A 578 -33.20 41.56 26.55
N GLY A 579 -32.70 42.30 25.60
CA GLY A 579 -31.34 42.35 25.15
C GLY A 579 -30.42 43.10 26.10
N LEU A 580 -29.14 42.79 26.02
CA LEU A 580 -28.09 43.64 26.61
C LEU A 580 -26.90 43.70 25.66
N THR A 581 -26.70 44.90 25.17
CA THR A 581 -25.51 45.37 24.44
C THR A 581 -24.40 45.61 25.46
N ILE A 582 -23.20 45.08 25.27
CA ILE A 582 -22.02 45.50 26.02
C ILE A 582 -20.92 45.94 25.06
N ARG A 583 -20.47 47.18 25.31
CA ARG A 583 -19.37 47.88 24.66
C ARG A 583 -18.01 47.31 25.06
N SER A 584 -17.07 47.48 24.15
CA SER A 584 -15.61 47.38 24.28
C SER A 584 -15.05 48.28 25.38
N ASP A 585 -14.03 47.83 26.10
CA ASP A 585 -12.82 48.60 26.39
C ASP A 585 -11.68 47.72 26.93
N GLN A 586 -10.49 48.03 26.51
CA GLN A 586 -9.17 47.41 26.74
C GLN A 586 -8.56 47.79 28.12
N PRO A 587 -7.28 47.49 28.39
CA PRO A 587 -6.46 46.26 28.34
C PRO A 587 -5.79 45.94 29.72
N HIS A 588 -5.17 44.80 29.95
CA HIS A 588 -4.03 44.69 30.88
C HIS A 588 -3.30 43.31 30.83
N THR A 589 -2.04 43.42 30.50
CA THR A 589 -0.82 42.96 31.21
C THR A 589 -0.61 41.46 31.40
N VAL A 590 0.40 40.97 30.68
CA VAL A 590 1.10 39.69 30.80
C VAL A 590 1.88 39.65 32.12
N VAL A 591 1.74 38.56 32.88
CA VAL A 591 2.70 38.13 33.91
C VAL A 591 3.14 36.71 33.61
N ALA A 592 4.44 36.56 33.41
CA ALA A 592 5.10 35.27 33.24
C ALA A 592 5.44 34.68 34.61
N GLU A 593 5.05 33.44 34.87
CA GLU A 593 5.61 32.64 35.99
C GLU A 593 6.55 31.55 35.46
N ARG A 594 7.70 31.48 36.14
CA ARG A 594 8.80 30.53 35.91
C ARG A 594 8.54 29.21 36.64
N PRO A 595 9.06 28.06 36.17
CA PRO A 595 8.97 26.81 36.87
C PRO A 595 10.07 26.64 37.94
N CYS A 596 9.70 25.93 38.96
CA CYS A 596 10.46 25.58 40.15
C CYS A 596 11.58 24.56 39.86
N GLN A 597 12.78 24.82 40.41
CA GLN A 597 13.92 23.91 40.41
C GLN A 597 13.83 22.93 41.58
N LEU A 598 14.11 21.67 41.32
CA LEU A 598 14.50 20.70 42.37
C LEU A 598 15.90 20.16 42.03
N GLY A 599 16.84 20.54 42.89
CA GLY A 599 18.23 20.16 42.77
C GLY A 599 18.53 18.77 43.32
N ARG A 600 19.54 18.13 42.72
CA ARG A 600 20.42 17.17 43.41
C ARG A 600 21.88 17.36 42.98
N ARG A 601 22.73 17.41 44.00
CA ARG A 601 24.18 17.51 43.98
C ARG A 601 24.79 16.25 43.33
N VAL A 602 25.87 16.43 42.61
CA VAL A 602 26.96 15.45 42.51
C VAL A 602 28.28 16.21 42.42
N ASP A 603 29.24 15.72 43.16
CA ASP A 603 30.55 16.29 43.48
C ASP A 603 31.52 16.42 42.31
N ARG A 604 32.39 17.41 42.49
CA ARG A 604 33.55 17.71 41.64
C ARG A 604 34.73 16.79 41.99
N HIS A 605 35.46 16.32 40.98
CA HIS A 605 36.90 16.14 41.09
C HIS A 605 37.64 16.74 39.89
N ARG A 606 38.66 17.50 40.24
CA ARG A 606 39.63 18.24 39.38
C ARG A 606 40.70 17.31 38.84
N ALA A 607 41.20 17.60 37.65
CA ALA A 607 42.65 17.79 37.32
C ALA A 607 42.75 18.10 35.81
N SER A 608 43.16 19.23 35.45
CA SER A 608 44.51 19.80 35.19
C SER A 608 44.88 19.83 33.72
N LYS A 609 45.09 21.09 33.27
CA LYS A 609 45.64 21.56 31.99
C LYS A 609 47.02 20.98 31.67
N LYS A 610 47.30 20.82 30.36
CA LYS A 610 48.59 21.29 29.79
C LYS A 610 48.41 21.69 28.32
N VAL A 611 48.74 22.92 28.08
CA VAL A 611 49.00 23.59 26.81
C VAL A 611 50.42 23.29 26.39
N LEU A 612 50.68 23.05 25.10
CA LEU A 612 51.91 23.42 24.44
C LEU A 612 51.72 23.56 22.92
N SER A 613 52.12 24.74 22.46
CA SER A 613 52.24 25.20 21.08
C SER A 613 53.56 24.78 20.47
N ARG A 614 53.64 24.66 19.13
CA ARG A 614 54.60 25.30 18.18
C ARG A 614 54.59 24.58 16.84
N ARG A 615 54.25 25.32 15.82
CA ARG A 615 54.95 25.78 14.60
C ARG A 615 56.06 24.86 14.01
N GLY A 616 56.00 24.75 12.70
CA GLY A 616 57.17 24.59 11.87
C GLY A 616 56.94 23.97 10.50
N ASP A 617 56.97 24.77 9.52
CA ASP A 617 57.06 24.73 8.08
C ASP A 617 57.82 23.57 7.39
N HIS A 618 57.50 23.38 6.14
CA HIS A 618 58.22 23.20 4.87
C HIS A 618 57.96 21.92 4.06
N CYS A 619 57.32 22.16 2.92
CA CYS A 619 57.71 21.89 1.51
C CYS A 619 58.34 20.57 1.10
N LEU A 620 57.78 19.96 0.12
CA LEU A 620 58.22 19.65 -1.26
C LEU A 620 57.75 18.27 -1.73
N ALA A 621 57.08 18.27 -2.86
CA ALA A 621 56.90 17.13 -3.76
C ALA A 621 58.19 16.93 -4.61
N PRO A 622 58.34 16.01 -5.58
CA PRO A 622 57.39 15.00 -6.11
C PRO A 622 58.10 13.65 -6.45
N SER A 623 57.37 12.62 -6.70
CA SER A 623 57.51 11.75 -7.87
C SER A 623 56.34 10.77 -7.94
#